data_a25a8e5c0c89d7fcd110e7d5c734aeaa
#
_entry.id   a25a8e5c0c89d7fcd110e7d5c734aeaa
#
_cell.length_a   1.000
_cell.length_b   1.000
_cell.length_c   1.000
_cell.angle_alpha   90.00
_cell.angle_beta   90.00
_cell.angle_gamma   90.00
#
_symmetry.space_group_name_H-M   'P 1'
#
loop_
_entity.id
_entity.type
_entity.pdbx_description
1 polymer ?
#
loop_
_entity_poly.entity_id
_entity_poly.type
_entity_poly.pdbx_seq_one_letter_code
_entity_poly.pdbx_strand_id
1 'polypeptide(L)' 'MKFYYKDQLIRTSKTHAYNWAILTERHDGTYVCHGCRVNRSDADSEASRLSRRGVDHIIIAPLEQRGR' A
#
# COMPACT_ATOMS: atom_id res chain seq x y z
N MET A 1 15.04 2.65 -2.91
CA MET A 1 14.32 2.15 -1.72
C MET A 1 13.27 1.13 -2.14
N LYS A 2 13.19 0.04 -1.41
CA LYS A 2 12.21 -1.02 -1.66
C LYS A 2 11.27 -1.13 -0.47
N PHE A 3 9.98 -1.22 -0.73
CA PHE A 3 8.95 -1.22 0.31
C PHE A 3 8.18 -2.53 0.27
N TYR A 4 8.08 -3.18 1.42
CA TYR A 4 7.51 -4.52 1.58
C TYR A 4 6.34 -4.53 2.55
N TYR A 5 5.41 -5.45 2.32
CA TYR A 5 4.37 -5.82 3.28
C TYR A 5 4.29 -7.35 3.31
N LYS A 6 4.46 -7.95 4.51
CA LYS A 6 4.45 -9.41 4.70
C LYS A 6 5.35 -10.12 3.68
N ASP A 7 6.58 -9.61 3.55
CA ASP A 7 7.63 -10.13 2.66
C ASP A 7 7.34 -10.00 1.16
N GLN A 8 6.23 -9.39 0.76
CA GLN A 8 5.98 -9.08 -0.63
C GLN A 8 6.49 -7.69 -0.97
N LEU A 9 7.23 -7.57 -2.06
CA LEU A 9 7.64 -6.26 -2.58
C LEU A 9 6.42 -5.55 -3.14
N ILE A 10 6.08 -4.39 -2.54
CA ILE A 10 4.92 -3.60 -2.93
C ILE A 10 5.30 -2.50 -3.92
N ARG A 11 6.40 -1.80 -3.64
CA ARG A 11 6.83 -0.68 -4.48
C ARG A 11 8.32 -0.43 -4.35
N THR A 12 8.90 0.10 -5.43
CA THR A 12 10.27 0.64 -5.45
C THR A 12 10.20 2.14 -5.73
N SER A 13 11.03 2.92 -5.06
CA SER A 13 11.13 4.35 -5.31
C SER A 13 12.55 4.82 -5.13
N LYS A 14 12.96 5.80 -5.95
CA LYS A 14 14.28 6.43 -5.82
C LYS A 14 14.22 7.68 -4.96
N THR A 15 13.05 8.31 -4.85
CA THR A 15 12.92 9.67 -4.30
C THR A 15 11.95 9.78 -3.13
N HIS A 16 10.99 8.86 -3.01
CA HIS A 16 9.94 8.94 -1.99
C HIS A 16 10.10 7.84 -0.95
N ALA A 17 9.99 8.21 0.32
CA ALA A 17 9.97 7.27 1.44
C ALA A 17 8.52 7.05 1.85
N TYR A 18 7.88 6.05 1.25
CA TYR A 18 6.50 5.70 1.57
C TYR A 18 6.41 4.96 2.89
N ASN A 19 5.38 5.25 3.68
CA ASN A 19 5.12 4.58 4.95
C ASN A 19 3.88 3.69 4.91
N TRP A 20 2.96 3.96 3.98
CA TRP A 20 1.66 3.30 3.93
C TRP A 20 1.33 2.90 2.50
N ALA A 21 0.67 1.76 2.37
CA ALA A 21 0.13 1.32 1.08
C ALA A 21 -1.35 0.99 1.22
N ILE A 22 -2.08 1.22 0.16
CA ILE A 22 -3.48 0.83 0.07
C ILE A 22 -3.53 -0.45 -0.75
N LEU A 23 -3.89 -1.55 -0.11
CA LEU A 23 -3.81 -2.88 -0.69
C LEU A 23 -5.16 -3.58 -0.68
N THR A 24 -5.32 -4.51 -1.60
CA THR A 24 -6.33 -5.57 -1.52
C THR A 24 -5.64 -6.91 -1.70
N GLU A 25 -6.20 -7.97 -1.13
CA GLU A 25 -5.61 -9.30 -1.18
C GLU A 25 -6.19 -10.11 -2.35
N ARG A 26 -5.32 -10.80 -3.08
CA ARG A 26 -5.73 -11.75 -4.12
C ARG A 26 -6.04 -13.11 -3.51
N HIS A 27 -6.69 -13.97 -4.28
CA HIS A 27 -7.02 -15.34 -3.84
C HIS A 27 -5.80 -16.17 -3.49
N ASP A 28 -4.66 -15.89 -4.09
CA ASP A 28 -3.41 -16.61 -3.85
C ASP A 28 -2.64 -16.10 -2.63
N GLY A 29 -3.17 -15.11 -1.92
CA GLY A 29 -2.53 -14.53 -0.74
C GLY A 29 -1.57 -13.40 -1.02
N THR A 30 -1.38 -13.04 -2.28
CA THR A 30 -0.58 -11.86 -2.64
C THR A 30 -1.44 -10.61 -2.63
N TYR A 31 -0.82 -9.43 -2.77
CA TYR A 31 -1.51 -8.14 -2.64
C TYR A 31 -1.46 -7.33 -3.93
N VAL A 32 -2.55 -6.62 -4.19
CA VAL A 32 -2.63 -5.61 -5.24
C VAL A 32 -2.41 -4.26 -4.59
N CYS A 33 -1.45 -3.47 -5.09
CA CYS A 33 -1.20 -2.13 -4.60
C CYS A 33 -2.01 -1.11 -5.41
N HIS A 34 -2.87 -0.37 -4.72
CA HIS A 34 -3.67 0.69 -5.31
C HIS A 34 -2.99 2.06 -5.18
N GLY A 35 -1.97 2.15 -4.34
CA GLY A 35 -1.20 3.37 -4.15
C GLY A 35 -0.39 3.32 -2.87
N CYS A 36 0.60 4.20 -2.80
CA CYS A 36 1.43 4.36 -1.60
C CYS A 36 1.41 5.82 -1.18
N ARG A 37 1.51 6.05 0.13
CA ARG A 37 1.47 7.40 0.70
C ARG A 37 2.49 7.51 1.83
N VAL A 38 2.93 8.75 2.10
CA VAL A 38 3.84 9.04 3.20
C VAL A 38 3.06 9.13 4.51
N ASN A 39 1.91 9.80 4.49
CA ASN A 39 1.09 10.04 5.67
C ASN A 39 -0.10 9.08 5.74
N ARG A 40 -0.43 8.63 6.96
CA ARG A 40 -1.58 7.75 7.18
C ARG A 40 -2.88 8.42 6.76
N SER A 41 -3.04 9.71 7.04
CA SER A 41 -4.26 10.44 6.67
C SER A 41 -4.50 10.45 5.17
N ASP A 42 -3.43 10.58 4.37
CA ASP A 42 -3.54 10.52 2.91
C ASP A 42 -3.93 9.11 2.44
N ALA A 43 -3.40 8.09 3.10
CA ALA A 43 -3.77 6.71 2.81
C ALA A 43 -5.25 6.46 3.15
N ASP A 44 -5.73 6.97 4.28
CA ASP A 44 -7.13 6.86 4.68
C ASP A 44 -8.05 7.52 3.65
N SER A 45 -7.67 8.71 3.16
CA SER A 45 -8.44 9.44 2.16
C SER A 45 -8.53 8.66 0.85
N GLU A 46 -7.42 8.07 0.42
CA GLU A 46 -7.40 7.26 -0.81
C GLU A 46 -8.23 5.99 -0.64
N ALA A 47 -8.15 5.34 0.51
CA ALA A 47 -8.96 4.16 0.82
C ALA A 47 -10.45 4.49 0.78
N SER A 48 -10.85 5.64 1.33
CA SER A 48 -12.24 6.09 1.30
C SER A 48 -12.72 6.31 -0.13
N ARG A 49 -11.88 6.88 -0.98
CA ARG A 49 -12.20 7.10 -2.39
C ARG A 49 -12.41 5.78 -3.13
N LEU A 50 -11.53 4.81 -2.91
CA LEU A 50 -11.65 3.48 -3.50
C LEU A 50 -12.89 2.75 -3.02
N SER A 51 -13.21 2.86 -1.74
CA SER A 51 -14.41 2.26 -1.17
C SER A 51 -15.68 2.79 -1.85
N ARG A 52 -15.72 4.09 -2.13
CA ARG A 52 -16.85 4.70 -2.83
C ARG A 52 -16.98 4.21 -4.28
N ARG A 53 -15.89 3.73 -4.86
CA ARG A 53 -15.89 3.13 -6.21
C ARG A 53 -16.25 1.65 -6.20
N GLY A 54 -16.53 1.08 -5.04
CA GLY A 54 -16.91 -0.33 -4.91
C GLY A 54 -15.77 -1.29 -4.62
N VAL A 55 -14.60 -0.79 -4.27
CA VAL A 55 -13.48 -1.65 -3.87
C VAL A 55 -13.69 -2.07 -2.43
N ASP A 56 -13.75 -3.40 -2.19
CA ASP A 56 -13.99 -3.97 -0.87
C ASP A 56 -12.70 -4.49 -0.23
N HIS A 57 -12.73 -4.68 1.08
CA HIS A 57 -11.67 -5.32 1.86
C HIS A 57 -10.31 -4.61 1.69
N ILE A 58 -10.35 -3.28 1.77
CA ILE A 58 -9.16 -2.45 1.62
C ILE A 58 -8.31 -2.55 2.88
N ILE A 59 -7.00 -2.74 2.69
CA ILE A 59 -6.02 -2.80 3.77
C ILE A 59 -5.16 -1.54 3.69
N ILE A 60 -5.05 -0.80 4.79
CA ILE A 60 -4.07 0.28 4.93
C ILE A 60 -2.86 -0.32 5.62
N ALA A 61 -1.85 -0.66 4.85
CA ALA A 61 -0.73 -1.47 5.30
C ALA A 61 0.48 -0.62 5.65
N PRO A 62 1.08 -0.81 6.84
CA PRO A 62 2.37 -0.20 7.14
C PRO A 62 3.45 -0.87 6.31
N LEU A 63 4.27 -0.07 5.65
CA LEU A 63 5.33 -0.57 4.78
C LEU A 63 6.65 -0.70 5.54
N GLU A 64 7.37 -1.77 5.24
CA GLU A 64 8.74 -1.97 5.72
C GLU A 64 9.69 -1.60 4.59
N GLN A 65 10.61 -0.68 4.87
CA GLN A 65 11.64 -0.32 3.91
C GLN A 65 12.82 -1.27 4.05
N ARG A 66 13.24 -1.88 2.95
CA ARG A 66 14.41 -2.75 2.89
C ARG A 66 15.31 -2.32 1.75
N GLY A 67 16.63 -2.38 2.01
CA GLY A 67 17.63 -2.06 1.01
C GLY A 67 17.63 -0.59 0.62
N ARG A 68 18.20 -0.31 -0.52
CA ARG A 68 18.39 1.05 -1.02
C ARG A 68 17.90 1.21 -2.44
#